data_94187c5c72e371a8b9216d886cffeda1
#
_entry.id   94187c5c72e371a8b9216d886cffeda1
#
_cell.length_a   1.000
_cell.length_b   1.000
_cell.length_c   1.000
_cell.angle_alpha   90.00
_cell.angle_beta   90.00
_cell.angle_gamma   90.00
#
_symmetry.space_group_name_H-M   'P 1'
#
loop_
_entity.id
_entity.type
_entity.pdbx_description
1 polymer ?
#
loop_
_entity_poly.entity_id
_entity_poly.type
_entity_poly.pdbx_seq_one_letter_code
_entity_poly.pdbx_strand_id
1 'polypeptide(L)'
;MVPHPAATISFRRHHHQMREMMGRIYDMLDTERVERDPGAVATILRELFGKFSIHLALEDRLLYPKLRSWPVAHLQAIADRFEVEMGGMKAEFDGYRRSWPGPQAISRDPARFVTETVAVLGALEQRINREDLDLYPSFEVTTRTPASPPPAFGIESASRPAPSDTLLADALPQAIRHGRIVPFFQPKFDLFRKRIIGFEALARWSDPRWGMVPPIRFIPIAEQAGLVLELGEAMLAASCHEAARWAASGHAASIAVNVSPHQLSGSGDFATLVAATLASTGLNPASLELEITEGVMMEPSLRGTIDSLTGMGVGIAIDDFGTGYSSLAYLKRFSASTVKIDKSFIDDMPASLDSCILVDAIIRLGHGLGMTVVAEGVETPEQAEALELAGCDLVQGYTIAPALAAPQAFELLAAKPLPTPVGCN
;
A
#
# COMPACT_ATOMS: atom_id res chain seq x y z
N MET A 1 -10.97 -7.28 -19.68
CA MET A 1 -10.30 -7.02 -18.38
C MET A 1 -9.39 -5.82 -18.59
N VAL A 2 -9.68 -4.69 -17.97
CA VAL A 2 -8.96 -3.42 -18.18
C VAL A 2 -7.95 -3.30 -17.04
N PRO A 3 -6.63 -3.25 -17.29
CA PRO A 3 -5.65 -3.03 -16.24
C PRO A 3 -5.86 -1.64 -15.63
N HIS A 4 -5.96 -1.59 -14.33
CA HIS A 4 -6.14 -0.36 -13.57
C HIS A 4 -4.81 0.41 -13.47
N PRO A 5 -4.80 1.77 -13.41
CA PRO A 5 -3.59 2.58 -13.17
C PRO A 5 -2.81 2.17 -11.91
N ALA A 6 -3.45 1.49 -10.97
CA ALA A 6 -2.82 0.95 -9.77
C ALA A 6 -1.64 0.00 -10.04
N ALA A 7 -1.60 -0.70 -11.17
CA ALA A 7 -0.51 -1.63 -11.47
C ALA A 7 0.87 -0.94 -11.65
N THR A 8 0.88 0.32 -12.13
CA THR A 8 2.13 1.07 -12.29
C THR A 8 2.54 1.83 -11.02
N ILE A 9 1.61 2.10 -10.11
CA ILE A 9 1.88 2.79 -8.83
C ILE A 9 2.84 1.96 -7.97
N SER A 10 2.65 0.66 -7.89
CA SER A 10 3.55 -0.24 -7.15
C SER A 10 4.96 -0.20 -7.72
N PHE A 11 5.12 -0.30 -9.05
CA PHE A 11 6.41 -0.22 -9.72
C PHE A 11 7.09 1.14 -9.51
N ARG A 12 6.35 2.25 -9.62
CA ARG A 12 6.86 3.61 -9.35
C ARG A 12 7.28 3.79 -7.88
N ARG A 13 6.58 3.18 -6.93
CA ARG A 13 6.97 3.17 -5.51
C ARG A 13 8.28 2.42 -5.31
N HIS A 14 8.47 1.26 -5.94
CA HIS A 14 9.75 0.55 -5.93
C HIS A 14 10.87 1.41 -6.50
N HIS A 15 10.61 2.12 -7.61
CA HIS A 15 11.56 3.05 -8.21
C HIS A 15 11.96 4.17 -7.24
N HIS A 16 11.00 4.76 -6.55
CA HIS A 16 11.27 5.80 -5.53
C HIS A 16 12.19 5.27 -4.43
N GLN A 17 11.84 4.13 -3.85
CA GLN A 17 12.66 3.49 -2.81
C GLN A 17 14.07 3.13 -3.30
N MET A 18 14.20 2.62 -4.51
CA MET A 18 15.53 2.33 -5.09
C MET A 18 16.35 3.61 -5.29
N ARG A 19 15.73 4.73 -5.74
CA ARG A 19 16.42 6.04 -5.84
C ARG A 19 16.89 6.56 -4.48
N GLU A 20 16.10 6.43 -3.42
CA GLU A 20 16.51 6.80 -2.07
C GLU A 20 17.72 5.99 -1.60
N MET A 21 17.70 4.68 -1.84
CA MET A 21 18.83 3.81 -1.49
C MET A 21 20.07 4.13 -2.31
N MET A 22 19.93 4.41 -3.61
CA MET A 22 21.03 4.86 -4.46
C MET A 22 21.63 6.17 -3.95
N GLY A 23 20.80 7.15 -3.57
CA GLY A 23 21.25 8.40 -2.96
C GLY A 23 22.12 8.15 -1.72
N ARG A 24 21.65 7.30 -0.79
CA ARG A 24 22.42 6.91 0.40
C ARG A 24 23.74 6.22 0.05
N ILE A 25 23.77 5.40 -1.00
CA ILE A 25 24.99 4.75 -1.45
C ILE A 25 25.95 5.80 -2.04
N TYR A 26 25.47 6.71 -2.92
CA TYR A 26 26.28 7.79 -3.47
C TYR A 26 26.95 8.65 -2.39
N ASP A 27 26.23 8.97 -1.31
CA ASP A 27 26.77 9.70 -0.15
C ASP A 27 27.91 8.95 0.55
N MET A 28 28.01 7.63 0.37
CA MET A 28 29.05 6.78 0.98
C MET A 28 30.16 6.42 0.02
N LEU A 29 30.04 6.70 -1.29
CA LEU A 29 31.00 6.32 -2.34
C LEU A 29 32.20 7.30 -2.42
N ASP A 30 32.81 7.56 -1.27
CA ASP A 30 34.12 8.17 -1.16
C ASP A 30 35.14 7.11 -0.81
N THR A 31 36.29 7.09 -1.50
CA THR A 31 37.31 6.03 -1.35
C THR A 31 37.78 5.90 0.09
N GLU A 32 38.08 7.01 0.78
CA GLU A 32 38.55 6.99 2.17
C GLU A 32 37.47 6.48 3.12
N ARG A 33 36.21 6.82 2.83
CA ARG A 33 35.05 6.37 3.61
C ARG A 33 34.78 4.89 3.43
N VAL A 34 34.87 4.40 2.19
CA VAL A 34 34.74 2.97 1.85
C VAL A 34 35.86 2.15 2.46
N GLU A 35 37.11 2.65 2.47
CA GLU A 35 38.23 2.01 3.17
C GLU A 35 37.98 1.87 4.67
N ARG A 36 37.38 2.88 5.28
CA ARG A 36 37.11 2.92 6.73
C ARG A 36 36.00 1.97 7.15
N ASP A 37 34.91 1.89 6.37
CA ASP A 37 33.76 1.04 6.66
C ASP A 37 33.18 0.40 5.39
N PRO A 38 33.82 -0.61 4.84
CA PRO A 38 33.31 -1.33 3.67
C PRO A 38 32.05 -2.16 3.97
N GLY A 39 31.78 -2.44 5.26
CA GLY A 39 30.61 -3.19 5.69
C GLY A 39 29.32 -2.43 5.53
N ALA A 40 29.32 -1.13 5.83
CA ALA A 40 28.15 -0.28 5.74
C ALA A 40 27.64 -0.18 4.28
N VAL A 41 28.53 0.12 3.32
CA VAL A 41 28.15 0.23 1.92
C VAL A 41 27.73 -1.12 1.33
N ALA A 42 28.41 -2.22 1.71
CA ALA A 42 28.06 -3.57 1.27
C ALA A 42 26.64 -3.98 1.73
N THR A 43 26.22 -3.52 2.90
CA THR A 43 24.89 -3.82 3.44
C THR A 43 23.81 -3.14 2.62
N ILE A 44 23.91 -1.82 2.37
CA ILE A 44 22.90 -1.08 1.58
C ILE A 44 22.86 -1.58 0.13
N LEU A 45 24.02 -1.90 -0.47
CA LEU A 45 24.07 -2.47 -1.82
C LEU A 45 23.34 -3.83 -1.90
N ARG A 46 23.50 -4.67 -0.90
CA ARG A 46 22.81 -5.97 -0.84
C ARG A 46 21.28 -5.77 -0.77
N GLU A 47 20.84 -4.80 0.01
CA GLU A 47 19.44 -4.44 0.10
C GLU A 47 18.92 -3.91 -1.25
N LEU A 48 19.62 -2.96 -1.88
CA LEU A 48 19.25 -2.43 -3.18
C LEU A 48 19.15 -3.52 -4.25
N PHE A 49 20.14 -4.40 -4.33
CA PHE A 49 20.11 -5.51 -5.31
C PHE A 49 19.03 -6.55 -5.01
N GLY A 50 18.69 -6.76 -3.74
CA GLY A 50 17.54 -7.57 -3.34
C GLY A 50 16.24 -6.98 -3.88
N LYS A 51 15.99 -5.70 -3.62
CA LYS A 51 14.81 -4.98 -4.16
C LYS A 51 14.76 -4.99 -5.68
N PHE A 52 15.87 -4.71 -6.31
CA PHE A 52 15.95 -4.72 -7.76
C PHE A 52 15.63 -6.10 -8.36
N SER A 53 16.15 -7.18 -7.76
CA SER A 53 15.85 -8.54 -8.22
C SER A 53 14.36 -8.90 -8.12
N ILE A 54 13.69 -8.46 -7.05
CA ILE A 54 12.24 -8.64 -6.87
C ILE A 54 11.48 -7.80 -7.89
N HIS A 55 11.85 -6.53 -8.06
CA HIS A 55 11.23 -5.65 -9.04
C HIS A 55 11.29 -6.22 -10.46
N LEU A 56 12.46 -6.74 -10.87
CA LEU A 56 12.63 -7.40 -12.16
C LEU A 56 11.77 -8.65 -12.31
N ALA A 57 11.70 -9.48 -11.28
CA ALA A 57 10.89 -10.69 -11.32
C ALA A 57 9.39 -10.36 -11.47
N LEU A 58 8.94 -9.23 -10.88
CA LEU A 58 7.57 -8.75 -11.05
C LEU A 58 7.32 -8.23 -12.48
N GLU A 59 8.26 -7.49 -13.06
CA GLU A 59 8.15 -7.05 -14.46
C GLU A 59 8.13 -8.22 -15.45
N ASP A 60 9.04 -9.17 -15.28
CA ASP A 60 9.14 -10.36 -16.15
C ASP A 60 7.88 -11.22 -16.10
N ARG A 61 7.25 -11.33 -14.92
CA ARG A 61 6.10 -12.21 -14.70
C ARG A 61 4.76 -11.54 -14.95
N LEU A 62 4.65 -10.24 -14.64
CA LEU A 62 3.36 -9.55 -14.64
C LEU A 62 3.24 -8.51 -15.76
N LEU A 63 4.26 -7.67 -15.97
CA LEU A 63 4.16 -6.53 -16.86
C LEU A 63 4.37 -6.92 -18.32
N TYR A 64 5.47 -7.58 -18.65
CA TYR A 64 5.81 -7.93 -20.04
C TYR A 64 4.84 -8.93 -20.69
N PRO A 65 4.38 -10.02 -20.02
CA PRO A 65 3.37 -10.89 -20.59
C PRO A 65 2.05 -10.17 -20.86
N LYS A 66 1.65 -9.26 -19.96
CA LYS A 66 0.44 -8.46 -20.12
C LYS A 66 0.53 -7.50 -21.31
N LEU A 67 1.65 -6.80 -21.46
CA LEU A 67 1.93 -5.92 -22.62
C LEU A 67 1.91 -6.69 -23.95
N ARG A 68 2.43 -7.91 -23.97
CA ARG A 68 2.42 -8.77 -25.17
C ARG A 68 1.05 -9.33 -25.52
N SER A 69 0.19 -9.54 -24.52
CA SER A 69 -1.17 -10.07 -24.75
C SER A 69 -2.10 -9.06 -25.40
N TRP A 70 -1.71 -7.80 -25.47
CA TRP A 70 -2.55 -6.76 -26.07
C TRP A 70 -2.39 -6.69 -27.58
N PRO A 71 -3.48 -6.53 -28.35
CA PRO A 71 -3.45 -6.47 -29.80
C PRO A 71 -2.97 -5.09 -30.31
N VAL A 72 -1.90 -4.56 -29.72
CA VAL A 72 -1.32 -3.24 -30.02
C VAL A 72 0.16 -3.43 -30.30
N ALA A 73 0.54 -3.44 -31.58
CA ALA A 73 1.91 -3.71 -32.03
C ALA A 73 2.98 -2.82 -31.37
N HIS A 74 2.64 -1.57 -31.05
CA HIS A 74 3.57 -0.65 -30.37
C HIS A 74 3.92 -1.11 -28.94
N LEU A 75 2.94 -1.64 -28.19
CA LEU A 75 3.18 -2.14 -26.83
C LEU A 75 3.99 -3.43 -26.81
N GLN A 76 3.73 -4.31 -27.77
CA GLN A 76 4.53 -5.53 -27.96
C GLN A 76 5.98 -5.18 -28.26
N ALA A 77 6.22 -4.22 -29.17
CA ALA A 77 7.57 -3.76 -29.50
C ALA A 77 8.30 -3.10 -28.31
N ILE A 78 7.57 -2.36 -27.46
CA ILE A 78 8.12 -1.79 -26.22
C ILE A 78 8.51 -2.92 -25.27
N ALA A 79 7.64 -3.89 -25.00
CA ALA A 79 7.92 -5.01 -24.11
C ALA A 79 9.14 -5.81 -24.56
N ASP A 80 9.22 -6.14 -25.86
CA ASP A 80 10.34 -6.90 -26.43
C ASP A 80 11.67 -6.14 -26.31
N ARG A 81 11.66 -4.83 -26.57
CA ARG A 81 12.87 -3.97 -26.41
C ARG A 81 13.35 -3.96 -24.96
N PHE A 82 12.43 -3.74 -24.01
CA PHE A 82 12.78 -3.67 -22.60
C PHE A 82 13.28 -5.02 -22.06
N GLU A 83 12.70 -6.14 -22.49
CA GLU A 83 13.17 -7.48 -22.10
C GLU A 83 14.57 -7.81 -22.62
N VAL A 84 14.88 -7.46 -23.87
CA VAL A 84 16.23 -7.65 -24.44
C VAL A 84 17.27 -6.84 -23.68
N GLU A 85 16.95 -5.57 -23.36
CA GLU A 85 17.81 -4.71 -22.55
C GLU A 85 18.01 -5.27 -21.14
N MET A 86 16.97 -5.92 -20.58
CA MET A 86 17.04 -6.58 -19.27
C MET A 86 18.01 -7.74 -19.23
N GLY A 87 18.03 -8.59 -20.27
CA GLY A 87 18.96 -9.71 -20.34
C GLY A 87 20.42 -9.26 -20.23
N GLY A 88 20.78 -8.15 -20.88
CA GLY A 88 22.10 -7.54 -20.79
C GLY A 88 22.42 -7.00 -19.38
N MET A 89 21.52 -6.24 -18.81
CA MET A 89 21.70 -5.62 -17.48
C MET A 89 21.82 -6.68 -16.37
N LYS A 90 21.03 -7.73 -16.41
CA LYS A 90 21.12 -8.84 -15.45
C LYS A 90 22.50 -9.48 -15.46
N ALA A 91 23.09 -9.69 -16.65
CA ALA A 91 24.43 -10.25 -16.77
C ALA A 91 25.51 -9.31 -16.17
N GLU A 92 25.38 -7.99 -16.37
CA GLU A 92 26.27 -6.98 -15.77
C GLU A 92 26.16 -6.96 -14.23
N PHE A 93 24.94 -6.97 -13.71
CA PHE A 93 24.69 -7.03 -12.26
C PHE A 93 25.24 -8.31 -11.63
N ASP A 94 25.05 -9.45 -12.25
CA ASP A 94 25.59 -10.72 -11.76
C ASP A 94 27.14 -10.72 -11.84
N GLY A 95 27.72 -10.07 -12.84
CA GLY A 95 29.16 -9.83 -12.95
C GLY A 95 29.67 -8.98 -11.78
N TYR A 96 29.03 -7.85 -11.54
CA TYR A 96 29.36 -6.95 -10.44
C TYR A 96 29.26 -7.65 -9.06
N ARG A 97 28.18 -8.41 -8.79
CA ARG A 97 28.02 -9.17 -7.54
C ARG A 97 29.10 -10.23 -7.34
N ARG A 98 29.57 -10.87 -8.41
CA ARG A 98 30.70 -11.81 -8.34
C ARG A 98 32.02 -11.12 -8.02
N SER A 99 32.23 -9.90 -8.55
CA SER A 99 33.45 -9.11 -8.26
C SER A 99 33.47 -8.61 -6.82
N TRP A 100 32.30 -8.27 -6.27
CA TRP A 100 32.15 -7.65 -4.93
C TRP A 100 31.23 -8.47 -4.00
N PRO A 101 31.64 -9.70 -3.63
CA PRO A 101 30.81 -10.62 -2.82
C PRO A 101 30.62 -10.16 -1.36
N GLY A 102 31.40 -9.19 -0.89
CA GLY A 102 31.31 -8.68 0.46
C GLY A 102 32.43 -7.73 0.87
N PRO A 103 32.44 -7.26 2.15
CA PRO A 103 33.34 -6.24 2.63
C PRO A 103 34.83 -6.51 2.40
N GLN A 104 35.25 -7.78 2.49
CA GLN A 104 36.65 -8.16 2.27
C GLN A 104 37.11 -7.93 0.81
N ALA A 105 36.24 -8.12 -0.18
CA ALA A 105 36.56 -7.84 -1.58
C ALA A 105 36.69 -6.33 -1.79
N ILE A 106 35.79 -5.56 -1.18
CA ILE A 106 35.79 -4.09 -1.23
C ILE A 106 37.06 -3.50 -0.63
N SER A 107 37.49 -3.98 0.54
CA SER A 107 38.73 -3.52 1.20
C SER A 107 40.00 -3.77 0.38
N ARG A 108 40.00 -4.70 -0.59
CA ARG A 108 41.16 -5.00 -1.43
C ARG A 108 41.42 -3.96 -2.51
N ASP A 109 40.37 -3.34 -3.01
CA ASP A 109 40.45 -2.34 -4.09
C ASP A 109 39.28 -1.35 -4.00
N PRO A 110 39.31 -0.46 -3.00
CA PRO A 110 38.20 0.50 -2.75
C PRO A 110 37.98 1.46 -3.93
N ALA A 111 39.05 1.91 -4.58
CA ALA A 111 38.97 2.85 -5.69
C ALA A 111 38.26 2.24 -6.91
N ARG A 112 38.61 1.00 -7.26
CA ARG A 112 37.94 0.25 -8.31
C ARG A 112 36.48 -0.04 -7.95
N PHE A 113 36.22 -0.41 -6.69
CA PHE A 113 34.87 -0.63 -6.18
C PHE A 113 34.00 0.61 -6.36
N VAL A 114 34.47 1.79 -5.96
CA VAL A 114 33.76 3.06 -6.10
C VAL A 114 33.43 3.32 -7.58
N THR A 115 34.41 3.18 -8.46
CA THR A 115 34.24 3.41 -9.91
C THR A 115 33.19 2.48 -10.52
N GLU A 116 33.30 1.17 -10.25
CA GLU A 116 32.36 0.17 -10.77
C GLU A 116 30.96 0.31 -10.16
N THR A 117 30.88 0.71 -8.89
CA THR A 117 29.60 0.94 -8.22
C THR A 117 28.86 2.14 -8.82
N VAL A 118 29.56 3.26 -9.05
CA VAL A 118 28.98 4.44 -9.73
C VAL A 118 28.43 4.07 -11.09
N ALA A 119 29.18 3.29 -11.88
CA ALA A 119 28.75 2.86 -13.20
C ALA A 119 27.48 2.01 -13.17
N VAL A 120 27.41 1.04 -12.24
CA VAL A 120 26.27 0.14 -12.09
C VAL A 120 25.03 0.89 -11.58
N LEU A 121 25.20 1.80 -10.60
CA LEU A 121 24.08 2.62 -10.12
C LEU A 121 23.57 3.58 -11.21
N GLY A 122 24.46 4.17 -11.99
CA GLY A 122 24.08 5.03 -13.13
C GLY A 122 23.29 4.26 -14.20
N ALA A 123 23.67 3.02 -14.50
CA ALA A 123 22.91 2.16 -15.43
C ALA A 123 21.51 1.84 -14.88
N LEU A 124 21.40 1.54 -13.58
CA LEU A 124 20.13 1.30 -12.92
C LEU A 124 19.23 2.54 -12.93
N GLU A 125 19.78 3.72 -12.61
CA GLU A 125 19.04 4.97 -12.62
C GLU A 125 18.50 5.33 -14.01
N GLN A 126 19.33 5.17 -15.06
CA GLN A 126 18.89 5.37 -16.43
C GLN A 126 17.76 4.42 -16.83
N ARG A 127 17.83 3.19 -16.37
CA ARG A 127 16.78 2.20 -16.60
C ARG A 127 15.46 2.60 -15.93
N ILE A 128 15.48 2.89 -14.65
CA ILE A 128 14.33 3.36 -13.88
C ILE A 128 13.68 4.60 -14.53
N ASN A 129 14.50 5.54 -14.99
CA ASN A 129 13.99 6.74 -15.66
C ASN A 129 13.29 6.42 -16.99
N ARG A 130 13.81 5.48 -17.77
CA ARG A 130 13.16 5.07 -19.04
C ARG A 130 11.85 4.31 -18.80
N GLU A 131 11.77 3.47 -17.78
CA GLU A 131 10.54 2.80 -17.40
C GLU A 131 9.48 3.80 -16.97
N ASP A 132 9.85 4.77 -16.14
CA ASP A 132 8.94 5.81 -15.68
C ASP A 132 8.45 6.73 -16.80
N LEU A 133 9.27 6.99 -17.83
CA LEU A 133 8.97 7.92 -18.91
C LEU A 133 8.35 7.25 -20.15
N ASP A 134 8.76 6.03 -20.48
CA ASP A 134 8.37 5.38 -21.74
C ASP A 134 7.42 4.21 -21.53
N LEU A 135 7.75 3.31 -20.57
CA LEU A 135 7.04 2.05 -20.38
C LEU A 135 5.72 2.26 -19.66
N TYR A 136 5.74 2.86 -18.49
CA TYR A 136 4.54 3.03 -17.66
C TYR A 136 3.50 3.97 -18.28
N PRO A 137 3.85 5.14 -18.86
CA PRO A 137 2.86 5.97 -19.54
C PRO A 137 2.24 5.29 -20.75
N SER A 138 3.01 4.51 -21.51
CA SER A 138 2.49 3.74 -22.66
C SER A 138 1.48 2.69 -22.21
N PHE A 139 1.70 2.08 -21.06
CA PHE A 139 0.77 1.15 -20.41
C PHE A 139 -0.49 1.88 -19.91
N GLU A 140 -0.35 3.04 -19.28
CA GLU A 140 -1.45 3.84 -18.72
C GLU A 140 -2.36 4.46 -19.81
N VAL A 141 -1.80 4.91 -20.94
CA VAL A 141 -2.57 5.51 -22.05
C VAL A 141 -3.46 4.49 -22.75
N THR A 142 -3.00 3.26 -22.88
CA THR A 142 -3.75 2.20 -23.59
C THR A 142 -4.91 1.64 -22.75
N THR A 143 -4.90 1.86 -21.43
CA THR A 143 -6.00 1.52 -20.52
C THR A 143 -7.16 2.52 -20.55
N ARG A 144 -7.03 3.62 -21.29
CA ARG A 144 -8.05 4.69 -21.42
C ARG A 144 -9.11 4.45 -22.50
N THR A 145 -9.21 3.28 -23.11
CA THR A 145 -10.36 2.97 -23.99
C THR A 145 -11.60 2.83 -23.10
N PRO A 146 -12.68 3.61 -23.34
CA PRO A 146 -13.80 3.66 -22.43
C PRO A 146 -14.55 2.33 -22.43
N ALA A 147 -14.39 1.54 -21.39
CA ALA A 147 -15.42 0.58 -21.02
C ALA A 147 -16.63 1.39 -20.55
N SER A 148 -17.81 1.06 -21.03
CA SER A 148 -19.06 1.67 -20.60
C SER A 148 -19.12 1.74 -19.08
N PRO A 149 -19.40 2.91 -18.48
CA PRO A 149 -19.46 3.02 -17.03
C PRO A 149 -20.58 2.10 -16.50
N PRO A 150 -20.42 1.50 -15.31
CA PRO A 150 -21.53 0.93 -14.59
C PRO A 150 -22.60 2.03 -14.42
N PRO A 151 -23.90 1.69 -14.28
CA PRO A 151 -24.95 2.68 -14.26
C PRO A 151 -24.66 3.72 -13.18
N ALA A 152 -24.44 4.95 -13.65
CA ALA A 152 -24.17 6.08 -12.80
C ALA A 152 -25.42 6.32 -11.95
N PHE A 153 -25.29 6.20 -10.63
CA PHE A 153 -26.13 6.99 -9.76
C PHE A 153 -25.86 8.45 -10.12
N GLY A 154 -26.91 9.10 -10.66
CA GLY A 154 -26.82 10.38 -11.32
C GLY A 154 -26.16 11.44 -10.46
N ILE A 155 -24.97 11.80 -10.86
CA ILE A 155 -24.39 13.12 -10.62
C ILE A 155 -23.93 13.57 -11.99
N GLU A 156 -24.61 14.55 -12.56
CA GLU A 156 -24.18 15.26 -13.76
C GLU A 156 -22.77 15.81 -13.55
N SER A 157 -21.78 15.09 -14.05
CA SER A 157 -20.42 15.56 -14.15
C SER A 157 -20.30 16.42 -15.40
N ALA A 158 -20.65 17.70 -15.28
CA ALA A 158 -20.12 18.70 -16.18
C ALA A 158 -18.59 18.61 -16.07
N SER A 159 -17.90 18.52 -17.21
CA SER A 159 -16.44 18.43 -17.34
C SER A 159 -15.76 19.67 -16.74
N ARG A 160 -15.55 19.65 -15.42
CA ARG A 160 -14.77 20.67 -14.73
C ARG A 160 -13.29 20.32 -14.88
N PRO A 161 -12.40 21.28 -15.21
CA PRO A 161 -10.98 21.01 -15.26
C PRO A 161 -10.50 20.52 -13.88
N ALA A 162 -9.70 19.47 -13.87
CA ALA A 162 -9.11 18.95 -12.64
C ALA A 162 -8.24 20.06 -11.99
N PRO A 163 -8.36 20.31 -10.67
CA PRO A 163 -7.57 21.31 -9.99
C PRO A 163 -6.07 20.99 -10.07
N SER A 164 -5.20 22.00 -10.11
CA SER A 164 -3.76 21.80 -9.92
C SER A 164 -3.47 21.44 -8.45
N ASP A 165 -2.32 20.82 -8.19
CA ASP A 165 -1.92 20.47 -6.82
C ASP A 165 -1.72 21.70 -5.94
N THR A 166 -1.29 22.85 -6.52
CA THR A 166 -1.23 24.14 -5.84
C THR A 166 -2.62 24.60 -5.36
N LEU A 167 -3.65 24.49 -6.20
CA LEU A 167 -5.01 24.86 -5.81
C LEU A 167 -5.58 23.92 -4.75
N LEU A 168 -5.21 22.65 -4.78
CA LEU A 168 -5.57 21.69 -3.73
C LEU A 168 -4.87 22.04 -2.41
N ALA A 169 -3.56 22.36 -2.45
CA ALA A 169 -2.80 22.73 -1.27
C ALA A 169 -3.38 23.99 -0.58
N ASP A 170 -3.76 25.00 -1.36
CA ASP A 170 -4.39 26.21 -0.84
C ASP A 170 -5.77 25.97 -0.21
N ALA A 171 -6.52 25.02 -0.75
CA ALA A 171 -7.87 24.72 -0.29
C ALA A 171 -7.94 23.72 0.87
N LEU A 172 -6.92 22.86 1.01
CA LEU A 172 -6.87 21.75 1.94
C LEU A 172 -7.05 22.16 3.42
N PRO A 173 -6.38 23.19 3.94
CA PRO A 173 -6.56 23.62 5.34
C PRO A 173 -7.99 24.02 5.66
N GLN A 174 -8.68 24.64 4.71
CA GLN A 174 -10.10 24.99 4.89
C GLN A 174 -11.01 23.76 4.76
N ALA A 175 -10.67 22.83 3.86
CA ALA A 175 -11.43 21.62 3.67
C ALA A 175 -11.44 20.77 4.96
N ILE A 176 -10.28 20.64 5.63
CA ILE A 176 -10.16 19.95 6.90
C ILE A 176 -11.02 20.65 7.96
N ARG A 177 -10.80 21.96 8.19
CA ARG A 177 -11.50 22.73 9.24
C ARG A 177 -13.02 22.79 9.06
N HIS A 178 -13.52 22.77 7.83
CA HIS A 178 -14.96 22.82 7.56
C HIS A 178 -15.60 21.43 7.38
N GLY A 179 -14.89 20.36 7.71
CA GLY A 179 -15.43 18.99 7.62
C GLY A 179 -15.81 18.57 6.19
N ARG A 180 -15.10 19.06 5.17
CA ARG A 180 -15.32 18.66 3.78
C ARG A 180 -14.59 17.36 3.43
N ILE A 181 -13.68 16.95 4.31
CA ILE A 181 -13.02 15.65 4.23
C ILE A 181 -13.64 14.77 5.30
N VAL A 182 -14.30 13.72 4.87
CA VAL A 182 -15.07 12.83 5.74
C VAL A 182 -14.70 11.38 5.47
N PRO A 183 -14.85 10.47 6.47
CA PRO A 183 -14.68 9.06 6.27
C PRO A 183 -15.81 8.47 5.41
N PHE A 184 -15.45 7.68 4.42
CA PHE A 184 -16.30 6.67 3.82
C PHE A 184 -15.84 5.31 4.33
N PHE A 185 -16.72 4.36 4.42
CA PHE A 185 -16.55 3.12 5.13
C PHE A 185 -16.60 1.94 4.17
N GLN A 186 -15.47 1.25 4.00
CA GLN A 186 -15.40 0.05 3.17
C GLN A 186 -15.55 -1.20 4.03
N PRO A 187 -16.51 -2.10 3.74
CA PRO A 187 -16.81 -3.23 4.61
C PRO A 187 -15.69 -4.27 4.60
N LYS A 188 -15.37 -4.80 5.80
CA LYS A 188 -14.57 -5.99 6.04
C LYS A 188 -15.53 -7.18 6.27
N PHE A 189 -15.49 -8.16 5.36
CA PHE A 189 -16.41 -9.30 5.35
C PHE A 189 -15.72 -10.56 5.87
N ASP A 190 -16.33 -11.21 6.85
CA ASP A 190 -15.88 -12.47 7.42
C ASP A 190 -16.30 -13.64 6.51
N LEU A 191 -15.32 -14.33 5.94
CA LEU A 191 -15.56 -15.45 5.02
C LEU A 191 -16.20 -16.66 5.68
N PHE A 192 -15.92 -16.89 6.97
CA PHE A 192 -16.48 -18.05 7.71
C PHE A 192 -17.88 -17.75 8.25
N ARG A 193 -18.07 -16.56 8.86
CA ARG A 193 -19.35 -16.16 9.44
C ARG A 193 -20.33 -15.58 8.43
N LYS A 194 -19.86 -15.31 7.20
CA LYS A 194 -20.65 -14.74 6.08
C LYS A 194 -21.38 -13.46 6.49
N ARG A 195 -20.67 -12.57 7.15
CA ARG A 195 -21.20 -11.28 7.62
C ARG A 195 -20.14 -10.18 7.64
N ILE A 196 -20.58 -8.95 7.62
CA ILE A 196 -19.72 -7.79 7.85
C ILE A 196 -19.41 -7.73 9.35
N ILE A 197 -18.15 -7.55 9.69
CA ILE A 197 -17.66 -7.44 11.07
C ILE A 197 -17.06 -6.09 11.38
N GLY A 198 -16.74 -5.31 10.36
CA GLY A 198 -16.09 -4.01 10.51
C GLY A 198 -16.00 -3.26 9.20
N PHE A 199 -15.36 -2.12 9.26
CA PHE A 199 -15.13 -1.24 8.11
C PHE A 199 -13.75 -0.61 8.20
N GLU A 200 -13.18 -0.29 7.03
CA GLU A 200 -12.05 0.63 6.92
C GLU A 200 -12.57 2.03 6.58
N ALA A 201 -12.07 3.03 7.32
CA ALA A 201 -12.40 4.43 7.13
C ALA A 201 -11.44 5.07 6.10
N LEU A 202 -11.96 5.39 4.95
CA LEU A 202 -11.23 5.95 3.82
C LEU A 202 -11.60 7.41 3.61
N ALA A 203 -10.62 8.31 3.66
CA ALA A 203 -10.85 9.75 3.49
C ALA A 203 -11.45 10.08 2.12
N ARG A 204 -12.48 10.92 2.09
CA ARG A 204 -13.09 11.45 0.87
C ARG A 204 -13.26 12.95 1.01
N TRP A 205 -12.68 13.69 0.07
CA TRP A 205 -12.80 15.14 0.01
C TRP A 205 -13.84 15.56 -1.02
N SER A 206 -14.93 16.19 -0.55
CA SER A 206 -15.94 16.80 -1.40
C SER A 206 -15.75 18.30 -1.45
N ASP A 207 -15.35 18.85 -2.60
CA ASP A 207 -15.18 20.29 -2.79
C ASP A 207 -16.28 20.84 -3.72
N PRO A 208 -16.94 21.95 -3.35
CA PRO A 208 -18.01 22.54 -4.18
C PRO A 208 -17.56 22.95 -5.58
N ARG A 209 -16.26 23.23 -5.76
CA ARG A 209 -15.69 23.68 -7.04
C ARG A 209 -15.36 22.51 -7.96
N TRP A 210 -14.86 21.40 -7.39
CA TRP A 210 -14.24 20.31 -8.15
C TRP A 210 -14.97 18.96 -7.98
N GLY A 211 -15.94 18.88 -7.06
CA GLY A 211 -16.57 17.62 -6.70
C GLY A 211 -15.68 16.76 -5.81
N MET A 212 -15.68 15.46 -6.05
CA MET A 212 -14.87 14.50 -5.28
C MET A 212 -13.40 14.55 -5.70
N VAL A 213 -12.52 14.94 -4.77
CA VAL A 213 -11.07 14.91 -4.94
C VAL A 213 -10.55 13.56 -4.40
N PRO A 214 -9.85 12.77 -5.23
CA PRO A 214 -9.39 11.44 -4.80
C PRO A 214 -8.26 11.52 -3.78
N PRO A 215 -8.21 10.57 -2.80
CA PRO A 215 -7.19 10.53 -1.74
C PRO A 215 -5.76 10.56 -2.24
N ILE A 216 -5.48 9.84 -3.31
CA ILE A 216 -4.15 9.76 -3.95
C ILE A 216 -3.61 11.14 -4.36
N ARG A 217 -4.47 12.15 -4.51
CA ARG A 217 -4.05 13.52 -4.84
C ARG A 217 -3.85 14.38 -3.62
N PHE A 218 -4.75 14.33 -2.64
CA PHE A 218 -4.69 15.27 -1.52
C PHE A 218 -3.90 14.76 -0.30
N ILE A 219 -3.77 13.45 -0.11
CA ILE A 219 -2.97 12.91 1.02
C ILE A 219 -1.49 13.27 0.88
N PRO A 220 -0.81 13.09 -0.27
CA PRO A 220 0.57 13.54 -0.42
C PRO A 220 0.75 15.05 -0.23
N ILE A 221 -0.24 15.84 -0.64
CA ILE A 221 -0.24 17.30 -0.40
C ILE A 221 -0.36 17.60 1.10
N ALA A 222 -1.23 16.88 1.82
CA ALA A 222 -1.34 17.03 3.27
C ALA A 222 -0.04 16.70 4.00
N GLU A 223 0.67 15.66 3.57
CA GLU A 223 1.97 15.27 4.12
C GLU A 223 3.03 16.36 3.88
N GLN A 224 3.18 16.82 2.63
CA GLN A 224 4.14 17.86 2.26
C GLN A 224 3.86 19.19 2.96
N ALA A 225 2.58 19.51 3.20
CA ALA A 225 2.16 20.75 3.87
C ALA A 225 2.14 20.63 5.41
N GLY A 226 2.46 19.46 6.00
CA GLY A 226 2.38 19.22 7.43
C GLY A 226 0.95 19.16 7.99
N LEU A 227 -0.06 19.03 7.12
CA LEU A 227 -1.48 19.00 7.49
C LEU A 227 -1.99 17.58 7.77
N VAL A 228 -1.15 16.57 7.60
CA VAL A 228 -1.51 15.17 7.80
C VAL A 228 -1.92 14.89 9.26
N LEU A 229 -1.37 15.63 10.22
CA LEU A 229 -1.75 15.52 11.63
C LEU A 229 -3.20 15.97 11.86
N GLU A 230 -3.56 17.17 11.39
CA GLU A 230 -4.93 17.71 11.50
C GLU A 230 -5.94 16.84 10.72
N LEU A 231 -5.55 16.36 9.54
CA LEU A 231 -6.36 15.46 8.74
C LEU A 231 -6.62 14.14 9.46
N GLY A 232 -5.56 13.52 9.99
CA GLY A 232 -5.66 12.25 10.70
C GLY A 232 -6.48 12.35 11.98
N GLU A 233 -6.32 13.43 12.74
CA GLU A 233 -7.15 13.71 13.94
C GLU A 233 -8.65 13.81 13.56
N ALA A 234 -8.97 14.57 12.52
CA ALA A 234 -10.34 14.71 12.04
C ALA A 234 -10.93 13.37 11.57
N MET A 235 -10.16 12.58 10.83
CA MET A 235 -10.57 11.25 10.37
C MET A 235 -10.79 10.28 11.53
N LEU A 236 -9.87 10.23 12.49
CA LEU A 236 -9.99 9.39 13.69
C LEU A 236 -11.24 9.73 14.48
N ALA A 237 -11.44 11.01 14.81
CA ALA A 237 -12.58 11.47 15.59
C ALA A 237 -13.91 11.15 14.89
N ALA A 238 -14.03 11.45 13.59
CA ALA A 238 -15.24 11.19 12.83
C ALA A 238 -15.54 9.69 12.71
N SER A 239 -14.52 8.86 12.49
CA SER A 239 -14.67 7.40 12.37
C SER A 239 -15.08 6.76 13.69
N CYS A 240 -14.43 7.14 14.79
CA CYS A 240 -14.79 6.65 16.13
C CYS A 240 -16.23 7.08 16.53
N HIS A 241 -16.63 8.31 16.18
CA HIS A 241 -17.99 8.80 16.43
C HIS A 241 -19.05 7.95 15.72
N GLU A 242 -18.85 7.66 14.43
CA GLU A 242 -19.80 6.83 13.66
C GLU A 242 -19.86 5.39 14.21
N ALA A 243 -18.71 4.78 14.50
CA ALA A 243 -18.67 3.43 15.07
C ALA A 243 -19.37 3.35 16.44
N ALA A 244 -19.17 4.37 17.31
CA ALA A 244 -19.86 4.45 18.59
C ALA A 244 -21.38 4.61 18.41
N ARG A 245 -21.82 5.41 17.43
CA ARG A 245 -23.24 5.58 17.08
C ARG A 245 -23.88 4.27 16.59
N TRP A 246 -23.18 3.51 15.75
CA TRP A 246 -23.65 2.20 15.30
C TRP A 246 -23.76 1.21 16.45
N ALA A 247 -22.75 1.17 17.33
CA ALA A 247 -22.78 0.32 18.54
C ALA A 247 -23.95 0.68 19.48
N ALA A 248 -24.22 1.98 19.70
CA ALA A 248 -25.37 2.44 20.50
C ALA A 248 -26.70 2.03 19.86
N SER A 249 -26.77 1.82 18.56
CA SER A 249 -27.92 1.31 17.82
C SER A 249 -28.03 -0.23 17.81
N GLY A 250 -27.18 -0.92 18.54
CA GLY A 250 -27.17 -2.40 18.63
C GLY A 250 -26.38 -3.10 17.53
N HIS A 251 -25.66 -2.36 16.68
CA HIS A 251 -24.88 -2.87 15.55
C HIS A 251 -23.40 -2.55 15.73
N ALA A 252 -22.73 -3.23 16.67
CA ALA A 252 -21.31 -3.03 16.91
C ALA A 252 -20.48 -3.60 15.73
N ALA A 253 -19.55 -2.78 15.24
CA ALA A 253 -18.58 -3.13 14.22
C ALA A 253 -17.20 -2.58 14.57
N SER A 254 -16.13 -3.24 14.15
CA SER A 254 -14.79 -2.66 14.23
C SER A 254 -14.62 -1.56 13.18
N ILE A 255 -13.80 -0.57 13.51
CA ILE A 255 -13.42 0.49 12.59
C ILE A 255 -11.91 0.57 12.48
N ALA A 256 -11.40 0.48 11.26
CA ALA A 256 -9.98 0.64 10.98
C ALA A 256 -9.71 2.03 10.41
N VAL A 257 -8.64 2.65 10.89
CA VAL A 257 -8.24 4.01 10.51
C VAL A 257 -6.75 4.01 10.15
N ASN A 258 -6.45 4.53 8.97
CA ASN A 258 -5.08 4.69 8.49
C ASN A 258 -4.32 5.74 9.29
N VAL A 259 -3.08 5.44 9.68
CA VAL A 259 -2.20 6.30 10.46
C VAL A 259 -0.89 6.54 9.72
N SER A 260 -0.58 7.80 9.46
CA SER A 260 0.70 8.20 8.87
C SER A 260 1.86 8.03 9.87
N PRO A 261 3.07 7.66 9.40
CA PRO A 261 4.28 7.66 10.21
C PRO A 261 4.53 8.99 10.94
N HIS A 262 4.16 10.11 10.31
CA HIS A 262 4.30 11.45 10.91
C HIS A 262 3.41 11.65 12.14
N GLN A 263 2.25 11.02 12.20
CA GLN A 263 1.36 11.08 13.38
C GLN A 263 1.97 10.32 14.57
N LEU A 264 2.62 9.20 14.30
CA LEU A 264 3.24 8.37 15.34
C LEU A 264 4.56 8.97 15.86
N SER A 265 5.31 9.70 15.01
CA SER A 265 6.61 10.29 15.34
C SER A 265 6.54 11.76 15.76
N GLY A 266 5.37 12.38 15.65
CA GLY A 266 5.18 13.79 16.00
C GLY A 266 5.42 14.08 17.47
N SER A 267 5.71 15.36 17.79
CA SER A 267 5.89 15.86 19.17
C SER A 267 4.60 15.82 20.02
N GLY A 268 3.46 15.52 19.38
CA GLY A 268 2.19 15.25 20.05
C GLY A 268 2.14 13.79 20.50
N ASP A 269 1.65 13.55 21.71
CA ASP A 269 1.40 12.19 22.19
C ASP A 269 0.18 11.61 21.46
N PHE A 270 0.41 10.90 20.34
CA PHE A 270 -0.65 10.29 19.54
C PHE A 270 -1.50 9.30 20.38
N ALA A 271 -0.88 8.61 21.33
CA ALA A 271 -1.59 7.72 22.23
C ALA A 271 -2.56 8.49 23.13
N THR A 272 -2.18 9.69 23.61
CA THR A 272 -3.09 10.58 24.35
C THR A 272 -4.23 11.09 23.47
N LEU A 273 -3.98 11.43 22.21
CA LEU A 273 -5.04 11.81 21.25
C LEU A 273 -6.05 10.68 21.07
N VAL A 274 -5.59 9.44 20.84
CA VAL A 274 -6.46 8.26 20.71
C VAL A 274 -7.27 8.03 21.98
N ALA A 275 -6.64 8.10 23.17
CA ALA A 275 -7.32 7.96 24.45
C ALA A 275 -8.42 9.01 24.65
N ALA A 276 -8.14 10.28 24.33
CA ALA A 276 -9.11 11.37 24.40
C ALA A 276 -10.27 11.17 23.41
N THR A 277 -9.98 10.71 22.20
CA THR A 277 -11.00 10.41 21.19
C THR A 277 -11.92 9.26 21.64
N LEU A 278 -11.35 8.18 22.16
CA LEU A 278 -12.13 7.05 22.68
C LEU A 278 -13.00 7.47 23.88
N ALA A 279 -12.44 8.27 24.79
CA ALA A 279 -13.21 8.78 25.94
C ALA A 279 -14.35 9.70 25.52
N SER A 280 -14.13 10.59 24.54
CA SER A 280 -15.15 11.55 24.08
C SER A 280 -16.28 10.90 23.27
N THR A 281 -15.96 9.84 22.51
CA THR A 281 -16.93 9.12 21.67
C THR A 281 -17.63 7.97 22.40
N GLY A 282 -17.03 7.47 23.47
CA GLY A 282 -17.49 6.27 24.18
C GLY A 282 -17.30 4.98 23.40
N LEU A 283 -16.49 4.98 22.35
CA LEU A 283 -16.18 3.78 21.58
C LEU A 283 -15.33 2.82 22.42
N ASN A 284 -15.69 1.55 22.40
CA ASN A 284 -14.85 0.51 23.01
C ASN A 284 -13.48 0.46 22.29
N PRO A 285 -12.36 0.58 23.01
CA PRO A 285 -11.02 0.51 22.40
C PRO A 285 -10.80 -0.71 21.49
N ALA A 286 -11.36 -1.86 21.86
CA ALA A 286 -11.29 -3.09 21.05
C ALA A 286 -12.04 -3.01 19.70
N SER A 287 -12.86 -1.98 19.50
CA SER A 287 -13.52 -1.71 18.22
C SER A 287 -12.74 -0.77 17.32
N LEU A 288 -11.64 -0.18 17.79
CA LEU A 288 -10.73 0.63 16.99
C LEU A 288 -9.50 -0.19 16.57
N GLU A 289 -9.19 -0.17 15.30
CA GLU A 289 -7.98 -0.71 14.71
C GLU A 289 -7.23 0.43 14.01
N LEU A 290 -5.93 0.55 14.23
CA LEU A 290 -5.08 1.54 13.57
C LEU A 290 -4.23 0.83 12.53
N GLU A 291 -4.33 1.25 11.27
CA GLU A 291 -3.60 0.68 10.15
C GLU A 291 -2.29 1.45 9.94
N ILE A 292 -1.18 0.73 9.98
CA ILE A 292 0.17 1.27 9.80
C ILE A 292 0.89 0.51 8.71
N THR A 293 1.67 1.19 7.90
CA THR A 293 2.46 0.53 6.86
C THR A 293 3.59 -0.31 7.45
N GLU A 294 4.06 -1.31 6.72
CA GLU A 294 5.16 -2.18 7.11
C GLU A 294 6.43 -1.40 7.52
N GLY A 295 6.72 -0.26 6.88
CA GLY A 295 7.86 0.59 7.18
C GLY A 295 7.87 1.15 8.61
N VAL A 296 6.70 1.41 9.18
CA VAL A 296 6.54 1.91 10.56
C VAL A 296 7.05 0.89 11.60
N MET A 297 6.86 -0.40 11.33
CA MET A 297 7.33 -1.47 12.23
C MET A 297 8.85 -1.50 12.38
N MET A 298 9.58 -1.00 11.39
CA MET A 298 11.04 -0.98 11.37
C MET A 298 11.63 0.18 12.19
N GLU A 299 10.80 1.10 12.66
CA GLU A 299 11.19 2.29 13.43
C GLU A 299 11.16 2.02 14.93
N PRO A 300 12.35 1.79 15.58
CA PRO A 300 12.40 1.47 17.00
C PRO A 300 11.83 2.56 17.92
N SER A 301 11.87 3.81 17.46
CA SER A 301 11.35 5.00 18.18
C SER A 301 9.84 4.97 18.39
N LEU A 302 9.10 4.27 17.51
CA LEU A 302 7.63 4.23 17.53
C LEU A 302 7.06 3.11 18.42
N ARG A 303 7.93 2.21 18.88
CA ARG A 303 7.52 1.06 19.67
C ARG A 303 6.76 1.44 20.95
N GLY A 304 7.24 2.43 21.68
CA GLY A 304 6.58 2.90 22.91
C GLY A 304 5.16 3.40 22.67
N THR A 305 4.95 4.11 21.58
CA THR A 305 3.62 4.59 21.16
C THR A 305 2.69 3.42 20.84
N ILE A 306 3.18 2.43 20.07
CA ILE A 306 2.40 1.23 19.72
C ILE A 306 2.07 0.39 20.97
N ASP A 307 3.03 0.17 21.85
CA ASP A 307 2.81 -0.56 23.11
C ASP A 307 1.77 0.16 24.00
N SER A 308 1.76 1.50 24.00
CA SER A 308 0.74 2.29 24.70
C SER A 308 -0.66 2.12 24.08
N LEU A 309 -0.77 2.16 22.75
CA LEU A 309 -2.03 1.96 22.02
C LEU A 309 -2.61 0.56 22.26
N THR A 310 -1.78 -0.47 22.12
CA THR A 310 -2.20 -1.86 22.37
C THR A 310 -2.54 -2.10 23.85
N GLY A 311 -1.82 -1.44 24.78
CA GLY A 311 -2.14 -1.44 26.21
C GLY A 311 -3.51 -0.85 26.55
N MET A 312 -4.04 0.04 25.72
CA MET A 312 -5.41 0.55 25.83
C MET A 312 -6.46 -0.40 25.24
N GLY A 313 -6.03 -1.48 24.57
CA GLY A 313 -6.93 -2.43 23.90
C GLY A 313 -7.24 -2.06 22.44
N VAL A 314 -6.53 -1.09 21.85
CA VAL A 314 -6.65 -0.74 20.42
C VAL A 314 -5.93 -1.77 19.58
N GLY A 315 -6.57 -2.23 18.49
CA GLY A 315 -5.96 -3.13 17.51
C GLY A 315 -4.95 -2.40 16.63
N ILE A 316 -3.90 -3.12 16.22
CA ILE A 316 -2.94 -2.63 15.23
C ILE A 316 -2.97 -3.57 14.02
N ALA A 317 -3.19 -3.03 12.83
CA ALA A 317 -3.11 -3.73 11.57
C ALA A 317 -1.86 -3.29 10.79
N ILE A 318 -1.19 -4.26 10.19
CA ILE A 318 -0.08 -4.01 9.29
C ILE A 318 -0.63 -3.95 7.88
N ASP A 319 -0.51 -2.78 7.27
CA ASP A 319 -1.00 -2.49 5.93
C ASP A 319 0.06 -2.69 4.84
N ASP A 320 -0.37 -2.93 3.60
CA ASP A 320 0.48 -3.18 2.43
C ASP A 320 1.50 -4.33 2.65
N PHE A 321 1.15 -5.37 3.43
CA PHE A 321 2.08 -6.42 3.80
C PHE A 321 2.60 -7.23 2.59
N GLY A 322 3.94 -7.40 2.55
CA GLY A 322 4.63 -8.12 1.49
C GLY A 322 5.11 -7.22 0.34
N THR A 323 4.76 -5.92 0.33
CA THR A 323 5.28 -4.95 -0.64
C THR A 323 6.61 -4.33 -0.19
N GLY A 324 6.99 -4.53 1.08
CA GLY A 324 8.19 -4.01 1.73
C GLY A 324 9.18 -5.09 2.20
N TYR A 325 10.06 -4.73 3.11
CA TYR A 325 11.00 -5.64 3.78
C TYR A 325 10.43 -6.17 5.09
N SER A 326 9.60 -7.18 5.04
CA SER A 326 9.21 -7.89 6.26
C SER A 326 10.39 -8.68 6.82
N SER A 327 11.07 -8.13 7.82
CA SER A 327 11.86 -8.98 8.68
C SER A 327 10.91 -9.73 9.62
N LEU A 328 10.73 -11.03 9.40
CA LEU A 328 9.94 -11.92 10.26
C LEU A 328 10.31 -11.78 11.77
N ALA A 329 11.54 -11.36 12.05
CA ALA A 329 12.00 -11.11 13.41
C ALA A 329 11.30 -9.90 14.06
N TYR A 330 10.94 -8.89 13.27
CA TYR A 330 10.20 -7.72 13.77
C TYR A 330 8.71 -8.03 13.91
N LEU A 331 8.10 -8.73 12.96
CA LEU A 331 6.72 -9.21 13.06
C LEU A 331 6.45 -9.94 14.39
N LYS A 332 7.34 -10.85 14.77
CA LYS A 332 7.22 -11.61 16.03
C LYS A 332 7.29 -10.72 17.29
N ARG A 333 7.94 -9.56 17.20
CA ARG A 333 8.15 -8.62 18.32
C ARG A 333 7.09 -7.51 18.37
N PHE A 334 6.30 -7.41 17.33
CA PHE A 334 5.31 -6.36 17.19
C PHE A 334 3.93 -6.90 17.61
N SER A 335 3.23 -6.15 18.47
CA SER A 335 1.93 -6.58 18.99
C SER A 335 0.80 -6.25 18.00
N ALA A 336 0.97 -6.62 16.72
CA ALA A 336 -0.10 -6.45 15.73
C ALA A 336 -1.14 -7.55 15.86
N SER A 337 -2.41 -7.18 15.70
CA SER A 337 -3.56 -8.09 15.72
C SER A 337 -3.98 -8.54 14.32
N THR A 338 -3.61 -7.77 13.29
CA THR A 338 -4.09 -7.97 11.93
C THR A 338 -2.95 -7.75 10.92
N VAL A 339 -2.96 -8.53 9.85
CA VAL A 339 -2.13 -8.32 8.66
C VAL A 339 -3.03 -8.22 7.44
N LYS A 340 -2.80 -7.17 6.59
CA LYS A 340 -3.57 -6.93 5.37
C LYS A 340 -2.70 -7.32 4.18
N ILE A 341 -3.22 -8.22 3.34
CA ILE A 341 -2.56 -8.65 2.09
C ILE A 341 -2.89 -7.60 1.04
N ASP A 342 -1.85 -6.95 0.50
CA ASP A 342 -2.01 -5.92 -0.52
C ASP A 342 -2.70 -6.47 -1.79
N LYS A 343 -3.52 -5.63 -2.39
CA LYS A 343 -4.27 -5.92 -3.61
C LYS A 343 -3.40 -6.50 -4.74
N SER A 344 -2.14 -6.08 -4.86
CA SER A 344 -1.25 -6.56 -5.93
C SER A 344 -1.02 -8.08 -5.90
N PHE A 345 -1.15 -8.72 -4.74
CA PHE A 345 -1.07 -10.19 -4.62
C PHE A 345 -2.40 -10.87 -4.96
N ILE A 346 -3.51 -10.15 -4.84
CA ILE A 346 -4.86 -10.68 -5.08
C ILE A 346 -5.28 -10.55 -6.54
N ASP A 347 -4.78 -9.52 -7.26
CA ASP A 347 -5.18 -9.20 -8.62
C ASP A 347 -5.03 -10.36 -9.61
N ASP A 348 -4.01 -11.18 -9.45
CA ASP A 348 -3.74 -12.32 -10.33
C ASP A 348 -4.32 -13.66 -9.81
N MET A 349 -4.97 -13.68 -8.65
CA MET A 349 -5.67 -14.87 -8.14
C MET A 349 -7.04 -15.06 -8.83
N PRO A 350 -7.50 -16.29 -8.97
CA PRO A 350 -6.82 -17.58 -8.77
C PRO A 350 -6.01 -18.06 -9.98
N ALA A 351 -5.87 -17.23 -11.02
CA ALA A 351 -5.27 -17.64 -12.30
C ALA A 351 -3.75 -17.90 -12.21
N SER A 352 -3.07 -17.25 -11.25
CA SER A 352 -1.63 -17.40 -11.01
C SER A 352 -1.37 -18.35 -9.85
N LEU A 353 -0.74 -19.49 -10.12
CA LEU A 353 -0.31 -20.43 -9.07
C LEU A 353 0.69 -19.79 -8.10
N ASP A 354 1.61 -18.96 -8.62
CA ASP A 354 2.62 -18.27 -7.81
C ASP A 354 1.95 -17.28 -6.82
N SER A 355 0.93 -16.53 -7.28
CA SER A 355 0.15 -15.64 -6.42
C SER A 355 -0.61 -16.42 -5.35
N CYS A 356 -1.21 -17.56 -5.71
CA CYS A 356 -1.89 -18.44 -4.77
C CYS A 356 -0.94 -18.97 -3.70
N ILE A 357 0.27 -19.44 -4.08
CA ILE A 357 1.30 -19.92 -3.14
C ILE A 357 1.74 -18.81 -2.19
N LEU A 358 1.97 -17.60 -2.71
CA LEU A 358 2.42 -16.46 -1.91
C LEU A 358 1.35 -16.02 -0.91
N VAL A 359 0.11 -15.92 -1.35
CA VAL A 359 -1.03 -15.57 -0.49
C VAL A 359 -1.23 -16.63 0.59
N ASP A 360 -1.20 -17.94 0.26
CA ASP A 360 -1.26 -19.03 1.22
C ASP A 360 -0.13 -18.93 2.26
N ALA A 361 1.09 -18.61 1.83
CA ALA A 361 2.22 -18.43 2.73
C ALA A 361 2.02 -17.24 3.70
N ILE A 362 1.47 -16.11 3.22
CA ILE A 362 1.15 -14.94 4.06
C ILE A 362 0.04 -15.29 5.06
N ILE A 363 -1.02 -15.99 4.63
CA ILE A 363 -2.11 -16.43 5.50
C ILE A 363 -1.58 -17.32 6.63
N ARG A 364 -0.79 -18.35 6.29
CA ARG A 364 -0.19 -19.26 7.29
C ARG A 364 0.75 -18.51 8.24
N LEU A 365 1.52 -17.55 7.74
CA LEU A 365 2.41 -16.74 8.56
C LEU A 365 1.60 -15.90 9.56
N GLY A 366 0.57 -15.18 9.09
CA GLY A 366 -0.32 -14.40 9.95
C GLY A 366 -0.94 -15.25 11.05
N HIS A 367 -1.53 -16.40 10.69
CA HIS A 367 -2.11 -17.34 11.66
C HIS A 367 -1.07 -17.92 12.63
N GLY A 368 0.14 -18.25 12.13
CA GLY A 368 1.25 -18.72 12.97
C GLY A 368 1.72 -17.71 14.00
N LEU A 369 1.46 -16.43 13.75
CA LEU A 369 1.73 -15.33 14.67
C LEU A 369 0.50 -14.89 15.51
N GLY A 370 -0.64 -15.56 15.33
CA GLY A 370 -1.88 -15.25 16.03
C GLY A 370 -2.62 -14.02 15.51
N MET A 371 -2.34 -13.59 14.28
CA MET A 371 -2.96 -12.43 13.64
C MET A 371 -4.17 -12.85 12.79
N THR A 372 -5.14 -11.96 12.68
CA THR A 372 -6.20 -12.02 11.68
C THR A 372 -5.66 -11.60 10.32
N VAL A 373 -6.05 -12.29 9.25
CA VAL A 373 -5.60 -11.98 7.89
C VAL A 373 -6.74 -11.37 7.09
N VAL A 374 -6.50 -10.18 6.51
CA VAL A 374 -7.43 -9.47 5.63
C VAL A 374 -6.86 -9.44 4.22
N ALA A 375 -7.60 -9.90 3.22
CA ALA A 375 -7.23 -9.73 1.82
C ALA A 375 -7.92 -8.51 1.23
N GLU A 376 -7.13 -7.63 0.61
CA GLU A 376 -7.61 -6.38 0.03
C GLU A 376 -7.83 -6.46 -1.47
N GLY A 377 -8.65 -5.55 -1.99
CA GLY A 377 -8.87 -5.42 -3.43
C GLY A 377 -9.54 -6.64 -4.05
N VAL A 378 -10.31 -7.40 -3.31
CA VAL A 378 -11.07 -8.55 -3.83
C VAL A 378 -12.20 -8.04 -4.72
N GLU A 379 -12.08 -8.25 -6.03
CA GLU A 379 -13.00 -7.71 -7.03
C GLU A 379 -13.92 -8.76 -7.66
N THR A 380 -13.54 -10.05 -7.57
CA THR A 380 -14.31 -11.12 -8.19
C THR A 380 -14.73 -12.21 -7.20
N PRO A 381 -15.86 -12.90 -7.44
CA PRO A 381 -16.26 -14.04 -6.62
C PRO A 381 -15.23 -15.16 -6.60
N GLU A 382 -14.53 -15.40 -7.71
CA GLU A 382 -13.50 -16.43 -7.84
C GLU A 382 -12.29 -16.14 -6.94
N GLN A 383 -11.91 -14.85 -6.79
CA GLN A 383 -10.88 -14.43 -5.83
C GLN A 383 -11.35 -14.70 -4.39
N ALA A 384 -12.59 -14.36 -4.06
CA ALA A 384 -13.14 -14.58 -2.73
C ALA A 384 -13.21 -16.09 -2.38
N GLU A 385 -13.61 -16.94 -3.32
CA GLU A 385 -13.63 -18.39 -3.15
C GLU A 385 -12.23 -18.97 -2.96
N ALA A 386 -11.26 -18.52 -3.76
CA ALA A 386 -9.87 -18.96 -3.62
C ALA A 386 -9.26 -18.56 -2.27
N LEU A 387 -9.58 -17.36 -1.76
CA LEU A 387 -9.17 -16.89 -0.45
C LEU A 387 -9.83 -17.67 0.69
N GLU A 388 -11.11 -18.02 0.55
CA GLU A 388 -11.82 -18.88 1.50
C GLU A 388 -11.18 -20.26 1.57
N LEU A 389 -10.84 -20.86 0.43
CA LEU A 389 -10.14 -22.16 0.36
C LEU A 389 -8.73 -22.09 0.95
N ALA A 390 -8.03 -20.95 0.79
CA ALA A 390 -6.73 -20.71 1.41
C ALA A 390 -6.83 -20.44 2.92
N GLY A 391 -8.04 -20.29 3.46
CA GLY A 391 -8.29 -20.06 4.88
C GLY A 391 -8.10 -18.60 5.32
N CYS A 392 -8.20 -17.62 4.40
CA CYS A 392 -8.19 -16.21 4.75
C CYS A 392 -9.40 -15.86 5.63
N ASP A 393 -9.20 -15.02 6.65
CA ASP A 393 -10.27 -14.71 7.62
C ASP A 393 -11.26 -13.69 7.05
N LEU A 394 -10.75 -12.60 6.52
CA LEU A 394 -11.52 -11.45 6.08
C LEU A 394 -11.16 -11.05 4.65
N VAL A 395 -12.15 -10.51 3.96
CA VAL A 395 -11.95 -9.91 2.63
C VAL A 395 -12.54 -8.52 2.57
N GLN A 396 -11.90 -7.67 1.77
CA GLN A 396 -12.32 -6.30 1.49
C GLN A 396 -12.13 -6.01 0.00
N GLY A 397 -13.13 -5.42 -0.64
CA GLY A 397 -13.06 -5.11 -2.06
C GLY A 397 -14.42 -4.91 -2.70
N TYR A 398 -14.41 -4.64 -4.01
CA TYR A 398 -15.64 -4.33 -4.76
C TYR A 398 -16.59 -5.53 -4.90
N THR A 399 -16.11 -6.74 -4.71
CA THR A 399 -16.97 -7.93 -4.62
C THR A 399 -17.97 -7.81 -3.46
N ILE A 400 -17.61 -7.14 -2.36
CA ILE A 400 -18.49 -6.91 -1.22
C ILE A 400 -19.23 -5.59 -1.39
N ALA A 401 -18.51 -4.47 -1.35
CA ALA A 401 -18.99 -3.14 -1.67
C ALA A 401 -17.83 -2.14 -1.82
N PRO A 402 -18.01 -1.02 -2.55
CA PRO A 402 -17.10 0.10 -2.48
C PRO A 402 -17.18 0.78 -1.10
N ALA A 403 -16.28 1.73 -0.84
CA ALA A 403 -16.40 2.59 0.33
C ALA A 403 -17.70 3.41 0.26
N LEU A 404 -18.50 3.35 1.32
CA LEU A 404 -19.84 3.89 1.43
C LEU A 404 -19.86 5.09 2.39
N ALA A 405 -20.77 6.04 2.20
CA ALA A 405 -21.04 7.07 3.21
C ALA A 405 -21.67 6.43 4.47
N ALA A 406 -21.48 7.06 5.62
CA ALA A 406 -21.89 6.50 6.92
C ALA A 406 -23.34 5.97 6.98
N PRO A 407 -24.38 6.64 6.43
CA PRO A 407 -25.74 6.09 6.43
C PRO A 407 -25.85 4.77 5.66
N GLN A 408 -25.24 4.69 4.47
CA GLN A 408 -25.27 3.49 3.62
C GLN A 408 -24.47 2.33 4.24
N ALA A 409 -23.32 2.63 4.87
CA ALA A 409 -22.54 1.65 5.61
C ALA A 409 -23.33 1.08 6.78
N PHE A 410 -24.08 1.92 7.50
CA PHE A 410 -24.98 1.49 8.57
C PHE A 410 -26.11 0.60 8.07
N GLU A 411 -26.76 0.97 6.96
CA GLU A 411 -27.80 0.14 6.34
C GLU A 411 -27.26 -1.25 5.96
N LEU A 412 -26.04 -1.29 5.42
CA LEU A 412 -25.39 -2.54 5.05
C LEU A 412 -25.03 -3.39 6.29
N LEU A 413 -24.60 -2.76 7.38
CA LEU A 413 -24.29 -3.42 8.65
C LEU A 413 -25.55 -3.97 9.34
N ALA A 414 -26.65 -3.22 9.27
CA ALA A 414 -27.94 -3.58 9.90
C ALA A 414 -28.74 -4.59 9.05
N ALA A 415 -28.39 -4.77 7.79
CA ALA A 415 -29.03 -5.77 6.92
C ALA A 415 -28.80 -7.18 7.50
N LYS A 416 -29.84 -8.02 7.46
CA LYS A 416 -29.67 -9.45 7.77
C LYS A 416 -28.61 -10.04 6.85
N PRO A 417 -27.89 -11.13 7.27
CA PRO A 417 -26.84 -11.74 6.49
C PRO A 417 -27.19 -11.81 5.01
N LEU A 418 -26.31 -11.31 4.15
CA LEU A 418 -26.49 -11.37 2.70
C LEU A 418 -26.77 -12.83 2.32
N PRO A 419 -27.79 -13.12 1.50
CA PRO A 419 -27.95 -14.46 0.95
C PRO A 419 -26.65 -14.82 0.24
N THR A 420 -26.14 -16.02 0.51
CA THR A 420 -24.99 -16.60 -0.17
C THR A 420 -25.09 -16.31 -1.67
N PRO A 421 -24.00 -15.86 -2.36
CA PRO A 421 -24.05 -15.74 -3.80
C PRO A 421 -24.58 -17.07 -4.37
N VAL A 422 -25.73 -16.99 -5.03
CA VAL A 422 -26.37 -18.14 -5.66
C VAL A 422 -25.52 -18.57 -6.84
N GLY A 423 -24.76 -19.61 -6.65
CA GLY A 423 -23.98 -20.20 -7.69
C GLY A 423 -23.60 -21.62 -7.34
N CYS A 424 -24.32 -22.54 -7.95
CA CYS A 424 -24.10 -23.95 -8.18
C CYS A 424 -24.81 -24.92 -7.23
N ASN A 425 -26.01 -25.31 -7.73
CA ASN A 425 -26.39 -26.71 -7.69
C ASN A 425 -25.68 -27.47 -8.82
#